data_a7ba9cc5aa5f444602adda8a95ce2678
#
_entry.id   a7ba9cc5aa5f444602adda8a95ce2678
#
_cell.length_a   1.000
_cell.length_b   1.000
_cell.length_c   1.000
_cell.angle_alpha   90.00
_cell.angle_beta   90.00
_cell.angle_gamma   90.00
#
_symmetry.space_group_name_H-M   'P 1'
#
loop_
_entity.id
_entity.type
_entity.pdbx_description
1 polymer ?
#
loop_
_entity_poly.entity_id
_entity_poly.type
_entity_poly.pdbx_seq_one_letter_code
_entity_poly.pdbx_strand_id
1 'polypeptide(L)'
;MKMNQYKLSDYLNAINYSKQNLLDSDDITWEKKYPPFIINRCLSQHVDTILMGNEMNQRHGLAKRLQFHFLLNSIRKKRRFGGRWLSTSRPKNLEYVKEYYGYSNQKARGALDILSKTHIELIKQKLEKGGRTKK
;
A
#
# COMPACT_ATOMS: atom_id res chain seq x y z
N MET A 1 -14.90 -13.61 27.46
CA MET A 1 -13.89 -13.44 26.40
C MET A 1 -14.25 -12.22 25.56
N LYS A 2 -13.54 -11.09 25.73
CA LYS A 2 -13.71 -9.94 24.83
C LYS A 2 -13.12 -10.34 23.48
N MET A 3 -13.98 -10.70 22.54
CA MET A 3 -13.55 -10.99 21.17
C MET A 3 -12.81 -9.77 20.61
N ASN A 4 -11.76 -10.06 19.91
CA ASN A 4 -10.80 -9.19 19.21
C ASN A 4 -11.49 -8.00 18.47
N GLN A 5 -11.92 -7.00 19.24
CA GLN A 5 -12.52 -5.75 18.76
C GLN A 5 -11.41 -4.87 18.17
N TYR A 6 -11.77 -3.90 17.34
CA TYR A 6 -10.87 -2.91 16.73
C TYR A 6 -10.03 -3.46 15.57
N LYS A 7 -10.60 -4.39 14.78
CA LYS A 7 -9.95 -4.88 13.55
C LYS A 7 -10.13 -3.87 12.43
N LEU A 8 -9.19 -3.89 11.48
CA LEU A 8 -9.32 -3.12 10.24
C LEU A 8 -10.65 -3.37 9.52
N SER A 9 -11.11 -4.63 9.54
CA SER A 9 -12.39 -5.04 8.96
C SER A 9 -13.58 -4.32 9.56
N ASP A 10 -13.54 -3.99 10.85
CA ASP A 10 -14.65 -3.35 11.56
C ASP A 10 -14.82 -1.91 11.08
N TYR A 11 -13.73 -1.17 10.95
CA TYR A 11 -13.73 0.19 10.40
C TYR A 11 -14.16 0.20 8.93
N LEU A 12 -13.64 -0.72 8.11
CA LEU A 12 -14.03 -0.81 6.69
C LEU A 12 -15.49 -1.21 6.54
N ASN A 13 -16.00 -2.12 7.37
CA ASN A 13 -17.40 -2.48 7.35
C ASN A 13 -18.30 -1.32 7.80
N ALA A 14 -17.88 -0.55 8.80
CA ALA A 14 -18.59 0.64 9.24
C ALA A 14 -18.69 1.68 8.11
N ILE A 15 -17.58 2.01 7.45
CA ILE A 15 -17.54 2.99 6.37
C ILE A 15 -18.34 2.51 5.15
N ASN A 16 -18.18 1.25 4.77
CA ASN A 16 -18.72 0.73 3.51
C ASN A 16 -20.17 0.27 3.62
N TYR A 17 -20.56 -0.34 4.71
CA TYR A 17 -21.82 -1.08 4.78
C TYR A 17 -22.70 -0.72 5.95
N SER A 18 -22.27 -0.96 7.20
CA SER A 18 -23.15 -0.79 8.38
C SER A 18 -23.48 0.67 8.67
N LYS A 19 -22.62 1.60 8.27
CA LYS A 19 -22.76 3.04 8.53
C LYS A 19 -22.82 3.39 10.01
N GLN A 20 -22.22 2.54 10.83
CA GLN A 20 -22.17 2.71 12.27
C GLN A 20 -21.03 3.64 12.66
N ASN A 21 -21.30 4.67 13.44
CA ASN A 21 -20.27 5.60 13.88
C ASN A 21 -19.51 5.03 15.08
N LEU A 22 -18.44 4.29 14.79
CA LEU A 22 -17.63 3.62 15.82
C LEU A 22 -16.86 4.60 16.68
N LEU A 23 -16.47 5.75 16.15
CA LEU A 23 -15.64 6.75 16.83
C LEU A 23 -16.43 7.70 17.74
N ASP A 24 -17.76 7.71 17.66
CA ASP A 24 -18.64 8.44 18.56
C ASP A 24 -19.11 7.58 19.76
N SER A 25 -18.60 6.35 19.85
CA SER A 25 -18.82 5.53 21.04
C SER A 25 -18.04 6.05 22.23
N ASP A 26 -18.47 5.71 23.45
CA ASP A 26 -17.78 6.06 24.72
C ASP A 26 -16.37 5.43 24.80
N ASP A 27 -16.05 4.50 23.90
CA ASP A 27 -14.77 3.81 23.85
C ASP A 27 -13.75 4.55 22.98
N ILE A 28 -12.93 5.37 23.62
CA ILE A 28 -11.84 6.13 23.02
C ILE A 28 -10.82 5.23 22.27
N THR A 29 -10.82 3.92 22.53
CA THR A 29 -9.89 2.98 21.90
C THR A 29 -10.13 2.87 20.41
N TRP A 30 -11.35 3.04 19.92
CA TRP A 30 -11.68 3.08 18.50
C TRP A 30 -10.92 4.18 17.77
N GLU A 31 -10.88 5.39 18.33
CA GLU A 31 -10.16 6.50 17.71
C GLU A 31 -8.64 6.30 17.78
N LYS A 32 -8.11 5.84 18.92
CA LYS A 32 -6.67 5.59 19.08
C LYS A 32 -6.15 4.57 18.10
N LYS A 33 -6.89 3.48 17.87
CA LYS A 33 -6.51 2.37 17.00
C LYS A 33 -6.88 2.58 15.53
N TYR A 34 -7.61 3.63 15.18
CA TYR A 34 -7.96 3.92 13.80
C TYR A 34 -6.70 4.13 12.95
N PRO A 35 -6.50 3.35 11.86
CA PRO A 35 -5.34 3.45 10.98
C PRO A 35 -5.69 4.24 9.70
N PRO A 36 -5.58 5.58 9.66
CA PRO A 36 -6.06 6.39 8.53
C PRO A 36 -5.44 5.99 7.20
N PHE A 37 -4.11 5.83 7.18
CA PHE A 37 -3.38 5.49 5.95
C PHE A 37 -3.83 4.16 5.33
N ILE A 38 -4.00 3.14 6.15
CA ILE A 38 -4.41 1.81 5.68
C ILE A 38 -5.86 1.85 5.18
N ILE A 39 -6.76 2.54 5.87
CA ILE A 39 -8.15 2.73 5.45
C ILE A 39 -8.20 3.45 4.10
N ASN A 40 -7.50 4.58 3.96
CA ASN A 40 -7.45 5.34 2.71
C ASN A 40 -6.91 4.48 1.56
N ARG A 41 -5.87 3.68 1.82
CA ARG A 41 -5.30 2.77 0.83
C ARG A 41 -6.27 1.65 0.43
N CYS A 42 -7.03 1.08 1.36
CA CYS A 42 -8.08 0.10 1.03
C CYS A 42 -9.18 0.71 0.17
N LEU A 43 -9.63 1.93 0.50
CA LEU A 43 -10.66 2.63 -0.26
C LEU A 43 -10.17 3.07 -1.64
N SER A 44 -8.88 3.33 -1.81
CA SER A 44 -8.30 3.69 -3.12
C SER A 44 -8.28 2.55 -4.13
N GLN A 45 -8.59 1.33 -3.71
CA GLN A 45 -8.66 0.16 -4.59
C GLN A 45 -10.01 0.04 -5.32
N HIS A 46 -10.97 0.89 -5.01
CA HIS A 46 -12.30 0.87 -5.63
C HIS A 46 -12.57 2.17 -6.36
N VAL A 47 -13.05 2.08 -7.59
CA VAL A 47 -13.29 3.24 -8.47
C VAL A 47 -14.26 4.23 -7.85
N ASP A 48 -15.25 3.76 -7.11
CA ASP A 48 -16.29 4.59 -6.49
C ASP A 48 -15.88 5.23 -5.17
N THR A 49 -14.74 4.86 -4.58
CA THR A 49 -14.25 5.42 -3.31
C THR A 49 -12.82 5.99 -3.39
N ILE A 50 -12.16 5.84 -4.52
CA ILE A 50 -10.76 6.30 -4.70
C ILE A 50 -10.60 7.80 -4.44
N LEU A 51 -11.54 8.62 -4.90
CA LEU A 51 -11.46 10.07 -4.71
C LEU A 51 -11.58 10.47 -3.24
N MET A 52 -12.48 9.84 -2.49
CA MET A 52 -12.64 10.09 -1.05
C MET A 52 -11.42 9.62 -0.27
N GLY A 53 -10.89 8.45 -0.59
CA GLY A 53 -9.65 7.95 0.01
C GLY A 53 -8.45 8.85 -0.28
N ASN A 54 -8.33 9.36 -1.50
CA ASN A 54 -7.26 10.28 -1.89
C ASN A 54 -7.40 11.64 -1.20
N GLU A 55 -8.60 12.19 -1.08
CA GLU A 55 -8.87 13.44 -0.37
C GLU A 55 -8.39 13.37 1.08
N MET A 56 -8.69 12.28 1.77
CA MET A 56 -8.22 12.08 3.15
C MET A 56 -6.71 11.81 3.22
N ASN A 57 -6.13 11.18 2.21
CA ASN A 57 -4.70 10.98 2.14
C ASN A 57 -3.92 12.30 1.96
N GLN A 58 -4.46 13.23 1.16
CA GLN A 58 -3.89 14.57 1.02
C GLN A 58 -4.01 15.39 2.31
N ARG A 59 -5.06 15.16 3.08
CA ARG A 59 -5.33 15.85 4.37
C ARG A 59 -4.98 14.99 5.58
N HIS A 60 -3.87 14.26 5.50
CA HIS A 60 -3.43 13.33 6.55
C HIS A 60 -3.22 13.96 7.94
N GLY A 61 -3.06 15.29 8.01
CA GLY A 61 -2.95 16.04 9.27
C GLY A 61 -4.27 16.26 10.01
N LEU A 62 -5.43 15.92 9.41
CA LEU A 62 -6.71 16.01 10.11
C LEU A 62 -6.83 14.98 11.24
N ALA A 63 -7.57 15.36 12.29
CA ALA A 63 -7.88 14.43 13.37
C ALA A 63 -8.54 13.15 12.84
N LYS A 64 -8.17 12.01 13.39
CA LYS A 64 -8.66 10.69 12.98
C LYS A 64 -10.18 10.61 12.91
N ARG A 65 -10.85 11.23 13.90
CA ARG A 65 -12.31 11.31 13.99
C ARG A 65 -12.92 12.03 12.78
N LEU A 66 -12.34 13.16 12.36
CA LEU A 66 -12.80 13.91 11.20
C LEU A 66 -12.62 13.13 9.90
N GLN A 67 -11.48 12.46 9.73
CA GLN A 67 -11.24 11.61 8.57
C GLN A 67 -12.28 10.48 8.49
N PHE A 68 -12.53 9.80 9.61
CA PHE A 68 -13.51 8.72 9.67
C PHE A 68 -14.92 9.21 9.34
N HIS A 69 -15.36 10.33 9.93
CA HIS A 69 -16.68 10.92 9.69
C HIS A 69 -16.86 11.34 8.24
N PHE A 70 -15.83 11.94 7.64
CA PHE A 70 -15.89 12.29 6.21
C PHE A 70 -16.12 11.04 5.35
N LEU A 71 -15.35 9.98 5.56
CA LEU A 71 -15.49 8.74 4.80
C LEU A 71 -16.83 8.06 5.06
N LEU A 72 -17.29 8.04 6.32
CA LEU A 72 -18.57 7.46 6.70
C LEU A 72 -19.75 8.12 5.97
N ASN A 73 -19.74 9.46 5.87
CA ASN A 73 -20.82 10.23 5.30
C ASN A 73 -20.73 10.36 3.77
N SER A 74 -19.54 10.39 3.20
CA SER A 74 -19.32 10.60 1.77
C SER A 74 -19.47 9.33 0.94
N ILE A 75 -19.19 8.17 1.51
CA ILE A 75 -19.18 6.89 0.80
C ILE A 75 -20.57 6.25 0.86
N ARG A 76 -21.10 5.83 -0.29
CA ARG A 76 -22.37 5.10 -0.37
C ARG A 76 -22.29 3.74 0.31
N LYS A 77 -23.40 3.35 0.93
CA LYS A 77 -23.58 1.99 1.48
C LYS A 77 -23.48 0.96 0.35
N LYS A 78 -22.41 0.16 0.37
CA LYS A 78 -22.17 -0.93 -0.57
C LYS A 78 -21.18 -1.91 0.02
N ARG A 79 -21.41 -3.21 -0.18
CA ARG A 79 -20.39 -4.22 0.15
C ARG A 79 -19.22 -4.09 -0.83
N ARG A 80 -18.01 -3.89 -0.30
CA ARG A 80 -16.76 -3.84 -1.06
C ARG A 80 -15.83 -4.88 -0.49
N PHE A 81 -15.37 -5.77 -1.36
CA PHE A 81 -14.39 -6.78 -0.95
C PHE A 81 -12.99 -6.17 -1.12
N GLY A 82 -12.08 -6.55 -0.22
CA GLY A 82 -10.72 -6.06 -0.25
C GLY A 82 -10.05 -6.30 -1.62
N GLY A 83 -9.57 -5.24 -2.22
CA GLY A 83 -8.83 -5.32 -3.47
C GLY A 83 -7.45 -5.94 -3.25
N ARG A 84 -6.84 -6.39 -4.33
CA ARG A 84 -5.48 -6.92 -4.31
C ARG A 84 -4.49 -5.77 -4.10
N TRP A 85 -3.69 -5.85 -3.06
CA TRP A 85 -2.59 -4.91 -2.86
C TRP A 85 -1.60 -5.06 -4.00
N LEU A 86 -1.31 -3.95 -4.69
CA LEU A 86 -0.27 -3.93 -5.69
C LEU A 86 1.06 -4.24 -4.98
N SER A 87 1.58 -5.43 -5.20
CA SER A 87 2.95 -5.73 -4.80
C SER A 87 3.90 -4.98 -5.73
N THR A 88 4.82 -4.23 -5.18
CA THR A 88 5.97 -3.73 -5.93
C THR A 88 6.82 -4.94 -6.31
N SER A 89 6.61 -5.48 -7.51
CA SER A 89 7.53 -6.47 -8.05
C SER A 89 8.88 -5.77 -8.23
N ARG A 90 9.91 -6.29 -7.57
CA ARG A 90 11.28 -5.91 -7.92
C ARG A 90 11.57 -6.52 -9.29
N PRO A 91 11.90 -5.73 -10.30
CA PRO A 91 12.28 -6.29 -11.60
C PRO A 91 13.41 -7.27 -11.42
N LYS A 92 13.29 -8.44 -12.02
CA LYS A 92 14.43 -9.36 -12.13
C LYS A 92 15.60 -8.58 -12.72
N ASN A 93 16.79 -8.79 -12.26
CA ASN A 93 18.01 -8.10 -12.73
C ASN A 93 18.22 -6.66 -12.21
N LEU A 94 17.34 -6.11 -11.39
CA LEU A 94 17.53 -4.76 -10.82
C LEU A 94 18.85 -4.65 -10.03
N GLU A 95 19.16 -5.65 -9.23
CA GLU A 95 20.36 -5.66 -8.39
C GLU A 95 21.65 -5.72 -9.24
N TYR A 96 21.65 -6.46 -10.36
CA TYR A 96 22.80 -6.49 -11.27
C TYR A 96 23.09 -5.12 -11.90
N VAL A 97 22.04 -4.41 -12.31
CA VAL A 97 22.19 -3.06 -12.89
C VAL A 97 22.64 -2.07 -11.82
N LYS A 98 22.14 -2.15 -10.60
CA LYS A 98 22.57 -1.32 -9.48
C LYS A 98 24.04 -1.54 -9.15
N GLU A 99 24.45 -2.79 -9.05
CA GLU A 99 25.82 -3.15 -8.69
C GLU A 99 26.82 -2.73 -9.80
N TYR A 100 26.46 -2.95 -11.05
CA TYR A 100 27.34 -2.65 -12.18
C TYR A 100 27.55 -1.14 -12.40
N TYR A 101 26.46 -0.35 -12.33
CA TYR A 101 26.50 1.10 -12.60
C TYR A 101 26.53 1.97 -11.35
N GLY A 102 26.38 1.41 -10.15
CA GLY A 102 26.25 2.17 -8.91
C GLY A 102 24.95 2.99 -8.83
N TYR A 103 23.87 2.56 -9.49
CA TYR A 103 22.64 3.33 -9.58
C TYR A 103 21.72 3.14 -8.35
N SER A 104 20.97 4.22 -8.04
CA SER A 104 19.83 4.12 -7.13
C SER A 104 18.73 3.22 -7.72
N ASN A 105 17.79 2.75 -6.88
CA ASN A 105 16.67 1.93 -7.32
C ASN A 105 15.86 2.57 -8.47
N GLN A 106 15.66 3.88 -8.42
CA GLN A 106 14.89 4.61 -9.43
C GLN A 106 15.64 4.66 -10.77
N LYS A 107 16.93 5.01 -10.76
CA LYS A 107 17.76 5.03 -11.96
C LYS A 107 17.92 3.64 -12.57
N ALA A 108 18.12 2.62 -11.74
CA ALA A 108 18.27 1.24 -12.21
C ALA A 108 16.99 0.71 -12.87
N ARG A 109 15.80 1.10 -12.41
CA ARG A 109 14.53 0.77 -13.07
C ARG A 109 14.45 1.41 -14.46
N GLY A 110 14.73 2.70 -14.58
CA GLY A 110 14.76 3.39 -15.88
C GLY A 110 15.81 2.80 -16.83
N ALA A 111 16.97 2.38 -16.32
CA ALA A 111 18.00 1.71 -17.12
C ALA A 111 17.53 0.33 -17.64
N LEU A 112 16.79 -0.43 -16.83
CA LEU A 112 16.25 -1.74 -17.26
C LEU A 112 15.27 -1.63 -18.43
N ASP A 113 14.53 -0.53 -18.52
CA ASP A 113 13.59 -0.31 -19.63
C ASP A 113 14.30 -0.06 -20.97
N ILE A 114 15.57 0.36 -20.92
CA ILE A 114 16.41 0.69 -22.09
C ILE A 114 17.36 -0.45 -22.44
N LEU A 115 17.83 -1.20 -21.44
CA LEU A 115 18.82 -2.27 -21.63
C LEU A 115 18.22 -3.49 -22.34
N SER A 116 18.88 -3.95 -23.39
CA SER A 116 18.51 -5.21 -24.05
C SER A 116 18.88 -6.43 -23.19
N LYS A 117 18.27 -7.57 -23.47
CA LYS A 117 18.58 -8.85 -22.79
C LYS A 117 20.07 -9.21 -22.89
N THR A 118 20.68 -8.96 -24.03
CA THR A 118 22.11 -9.22 -24.28
C THR A 118 23.01 -8.35 -23.39
N HIS A 119 22.67 -7.06 -23.21
CA HIS A 119 23.39 -6.19 -22.31
C HIS A 119 23.28 -6.64 -20.86
N ILE A 120 22.11 -7.11 -20.44
CA ILE A 120 21.91 -7.62 -19.07
C ILE A 120 22.74 -8.89 -18.83
N GLU A 121 22.86 -9.78 -19.82
CA GLU A 121 23.69 -10.98 -19.73
C GLU A 121 25.18 -10.63 -19.66
N LEU A 122 25.65 -9.67 -20.42
CA LEU A 122 27.03 -9.15 -20.33
C LEU A 122 27.33 -8.55 -18.94
N ILE A 123 26.38 -7.80 -18.38
CA ILE A 123 26.51 -7.26 -17.00
C ILE A 123 26.64 -8.38 -15.99
N LYS A 124 25.82 -9.42 -16.10
CA LYS A 124 25.90 -10.59 -15.21
C LYS A 124 27.26 -11.27 -15.30
N GLN A 125 27.74 -11.54 -16.51
CA GLN A 125 29.06 -12.15 -16.74
C GLN A 125 30.20 -11.32 -16.14
N LYS A 126 30.14 -9.98 -16.26
CA LYS A 126 31.15 -9.09 -15.68
C LYS A 126 31.11 -9.03 -14.15
N LEU A 127 29.94 -9.25 -13.56
CA LEU A 127 29.77 -9.28 -12.10
C LEU A 127 30.06 -10.66 -11.51
N GLU A 128 30.04 -11.72 -12.33
CA GLU A 128 30.47 -13.06 -11.91
C GLU A 128 31.99 -13.04 -11.64
N LYS A 129 32.34 -12.72 -10.41
CA LYS A 129 33.70 -12.91 -9.91
C LYS A 129 33.92 -14.41 -9.78
N GLY A 130 34.68 -14.98 -10.72
CA GLY A 130 35.00 -16.40 -10.74
C GLY A 130 35.46 -16.91 -9.38
N GLY A 131 34.62 -17.66 -8.72
CA GLY A 131 34.86 -18.36 -7.48
C GLY A 131 34.51 -19.82 -7.67
N ARG A 132 35.36 -20.71 -7.20
CA ARG A 132 35.22 -22.17 -7.24
C ARG A 132 33.87 -22.56 -6.61
N THR A 133 32.92 -23.07 -7.39
CA THR A 133 31.73 -23.75 -6.88
C THR A 133 32.17 -24.90 -6.00
N LYS A 134 31.91 -24.82 -4.70
CA LYS A 134 31.99 -25.98 -3.82
C LYS A 134 30.98 -27.02 -4.32
N LYS A 135 31.51 -28.21 -4.71
CA LYS A 135 30.70 -29.41 -4.94
C LYS A 135 29.99 -29.83 -3.67
#